data_cc9cce275157cf56eb20fc06a19f0f22
#
_entry.id   cc9cce275157cf56eb20fc06a19f0f22
#
_cell.length_a   1.000
_cell.length_b   1.000
_cell.length_c   1.000
_cell.angle_alpha   90.00
_cell.angle_beta   90.00
_cell.angle_gamma   90.00
#
_symmetry.space_group_name_H-M   'P 1'
#
loop_
_entity.id
_entity.type
_entity.pdbx_description
1 polymer ?
#
loop_
_entity_poly.entity_id
_entity_poly.type
_entity_poly.pdbx_seq_one_letter_code
_entity_poly.pdbx_strand_id
1 'polypeptide(L)'
;MANTRHTYQLHSKEIEEIIRNNGLPDEISTETQLWDLIIKKATYSSPKLLFPLIYEVYGKKYPQDSTIVPLSTEYSVERSDTKEISIIKADLTFQVNNSDLYHFECEITYDGQITIRMLEYDLHAALAFRSDTKNTQLVLEFPKSAVLFLQGTTKIPDYLNCQLKFQDGSTHAYRVPTVKVQSYTLEEIREKHLCLLIPFLPIRFRRQIPSDRKLRSVKSPEKQHNLEKKVQKSKEELTSFFRETILILDQEIAEGFLTETDKKLILMLLQKSMLRISYRNRNLCQEVYNMTEPVLKLPTDELFEVIHERDALKRACAQKDAKLADQDAKLADQNAKLADQNAKLAEYERRYGNL
;
A
#
# COMPACT_ATOMS: atom_id res chain seq x y z
N MET A 1 -33.78 10.80 18.35
CA MET A 1 -32.80 11.09 19.42
C MET A 1 -32.30 9.86 20.21
N ALA A 2 -32.89 8.69 20.10
CA ALA A 2 -32.45 7.46 20.81
C ALA A 2 -31.26 6.73 20.14
N ASN A 3 -31.06 6.88 18.83
CA ASN A 3 -30.04 6.16 18.09
C ASN A 3 -28.60 6.73 18.28
N THR A 4 -28.46 8.03 18.58
CA THR A 4 -27.16 8.69 18.71
C THR A 4 -26.43 8.30 20.00
N ARG A 5 -27.15 8.02 21.09
CA ARG A 5 -26.53 7.60 22.36
C ARG A 5 -26.02 6.15 22.34
N HIS A 6 -26.68 5.27 21.60
CA HIS A 6 -26.25 3.86 21.47
C HIS A 6 -24.98 3.74 20.62
N THR A 7 -24.88 4.53 19.56
CA THR A 7 -23.68 4.57 18.69
C THR A 7 -22.46 5.07 19.45
N TYR A 8 -22.59 6.13 20.26
CA TYR A 8 -21.48 6.67 21.06
C TYR A 8 -20.95 5.69 22.12
N GLN A 9 -21.81 4.88 22.75
CA GLN A 9 -21.39 3.91 23.75
C GLN A 9 -20.67 2.70 23.15
N LEU A 10 -21.08 2.23 21.97
CA LEU A 10 -20.41 1.15 21.24
C LEU A 10 -19.01 1.57 20.80
N HIS A 11 -18.87 2.74 20.19
CA HIS A 11 -17.57 3.28 19.78
C HIS A 11 -16.59 3.50 20.94
N SER A 12 -17.08 3.93 22.11
CA SER A 12 -16.24 4.10 23.29
C SER A 12 -15.64 2.76 23.78
N LYS A 13 -16.39 1.67 23.72
CA LYS A 13 -15.91 0.33 24.13
C LYS A 13 -14.87 -0.21 23.14
N GLU A 14 -15.13 -0.09 21.84
CA GLU A 14 -14.16 -0.50 20.81
C GLU A 14 -12.84 0.26 20.91
N ILE A 15 -12.90 1.58 21.15
CA ILE A 15 -11.68 2.38 21.36
C ILE A 15 -10.94 1.99 22.66
N GLU A 16 -11.67 1.69 23.73
CA GLU A 16 -11.04 1.22 24.97
C GLU A 16 -10.36 -0.13 24.79
N GLU A 17 -10.94 -1.01 23.99
CA GLU A 17 -10.35 -2.29 23.61
C GLU A 17 -9.09 -2.11 22.77
N ILE A 18 -9.14 -1.28 21.72
CA ILE A 18 -7.97 -0.91 20.92
C ILE A 18 -6.83 -0.36 21.79
N ILE A 19 -7.15 0.52 22.74
CA ILE A 19 -6.15 1.10 23.65
C ILE A 19 -5.61 0.05 24.60
N ARG A 20 -6.46 -0.83 25.14
CA ARG A 20 -6.07 -1.94 26.03
C ARG A 20 -5.11 -2.90 25.34
N ASN A 21 -5.36 -3.19 24.09
CA ASN A 21 -4.52 -4.07 23.26
C ASN A 21 -3.34 -3.34 22.61
N ASN A 22 -2.98 -2.15 23.10
CA ASN A 22 -1.89 -1.34 22.56
C ASN A 22 -2.03 -1.01 21.06
N GLY A 23 -3.25 -0.89 20.55
CA GLY A 23 -3.54 -0.66 19.12
C GLY A 23 -3.27 -1.88 18.26
N LEU A 24 -3.20 -3.06 18.85
CA LEU A 24 -3.06 -4.33 18.14
C LEU A 24 -4.43 -5.03 18.04
N PRO A 25 -4.71 -5.77 16.95
CA PRO A 25 -5.83 -6.71 16.93
C PRO A 25 -5.69 -7.78 18.01
N ASP A 26 -6.82 -8.35 18.46
CA ASP A 26 -6.85 -9.36 19.54
C ASP A 26 -6.01 -10.60 19.24
N GLU A 27 -5.83 -10.91 17.96
CA GLU A 27 -5.13 -12.10 17.47
C GLU A 27 -3.60 -11.99 17.57
N ILE A 28 -3.06 -10.77 17.84
CA ILE A 28 -1.62 -10.51 17.78
C ILE A 28 -1.11 -9.80 19.03
N SER A 29 0.06 -10.20 19.51
CA SER A 29 0.65 -9.70 20.75
C SER A 29 1.77 -8.68 20.54
N THR A 30 2.36 -8.61 19.33
CA THR A 30 3.52 -7.76 19.04
C THR A 30 3.30 -6.87 17.82
N GLU A 31 4.07 -5.78 17.77
CA GLU A 31 4.03 -4.85 16.63
C GLU A 31 4.57 -5.49 15.34
N THR A 32 5.59 -6.32 15.45
CA THR A 32 6.15 -7.05 14.30
C THR A 32 5.07 -7.92 13.67
N GLN A 33 4.33 -8.68 14.47
CA GLN A 33 3.22 -9.51 13.99
C GLN A 33 2.12 -8.69 13.28
N LEU A 34 1.90 -7.42 13.68
CA LEU A 34 0.96 -6.56 12.96
C LEU A 34 1.44 -6.29 11.53
N TRP A 35 2.72 -5.95 11.37
CA TRP A 35 3.26 -5.64 10.05
C TRP A 35 3.31 -6.87 9.14
N ASP A 36 3.66 -8.04 9.70
CA ASP A 36 3.58 -9.34 9.02
C ASP A 36 2.14 -9.66 8.61
N LEU A 37 1.17 -9.40 9.49
CA LEU A 37 -0.24 -9.58 9.16
C LEU A 37 -0.67 -8.67 8.02
N ILE A 38 -0.25 -7.40 8.03
CA ILE A 38 -0.60 -6.43 6.98
C ILE A 38 -0.08 -6.89 5.62
N ILE A 39 1.21 -7.21 5.52
CA ILE A 39 1.79 -7.64 4.25
C ILE A 39 1.18 -8.95 3.75
N LYS A 40 1.04 -9.95 4.62
CA LYS A 40 0.43 -11.25 4.29
C LYS A 40 -1.02 -11.07 3.83
N LYS A 41 -1.82 -10.31 4.58
CA LYS A 41 -3.23 -10.11 4.23
C LYS A 41 -3.39 -9.35 2.91
N ALA A 42 -2.57 -8.32 2.67
CA ALA A 42 -2.58 -7.60 1.40
C ALA A 42 -2.24 -8.53 0.24
N THR A 43 -1.18 -9.32 0.35
CA THR A 43 -0.67 -10.17 -0.73
C THR A 43 -1.51 -11.42 -0.96
N TYR A 44 -2.08 -12.03 0.09
CA TYR A 44 -2.97 -13.20 -0.08
C TYR A 44 -4.34 -12.81 -0.65
N SER A 45 -4.86 -11.63 -0.27
CA SER A 45 -6.17 -11.17 -0.76
C SER A 45 -6.08 -10.52 -2.15
N SER A 46 -4.96 -9.86 -2.45
CA SER A 46 -4.71 -9.21 -3.75
C SER A 46 -3.25 -9.40 -4.19
N PRO A 47 -2.88 -10.60 -4.68
CA PRO A 47 -1.49 -10.90 -5.06
C PRO A 47 -0.92 -9.95 -6.12
N LYS A 48 -1.76 -9.40 -6.99
CA LYS A 48 -1.34 -8.48 -8.06
C LYS A 48 -0.72 -7.18 -7.54
N LEU A 49 -0.98 -6.80 -6.29
CA LEU A 49 -0.31 -5.66 -5.64
C LEU A 49 1.21 -5.83 -5.54
N LEU A 50 1.72 -7.06 -5.70
CA LEU A 50 3.16 -7.34 -5.72
C LEU A 50 3.85 -6.96 -7.03
N PHE A 51 3.15 -6.93 -8.17
CA PHE A 51 3.80 -6.69 -9.47
C PHE A 51 4.50 -5.33 -9.56
N PRO A 52 3.90 -4.21 -9.12
CA PRO A 52 4.60 -2.93 -9.09
C PRO A 52 5.84 -2.95 -8.18
N LEU A 53 5.77 -3.64 -7.04
CA LEU A 53 6.91 -3.76 -6.14
C LEU A 53 8.03 -4.62 -6.76
N ILE A 54 7.70 -5.71 -7.44
CA ILE A 54 8.67 -6.53 -8.18
C ILE A 54 9.34 -5.68 -9.28
N TYR A 55 8.57 -4.87 -9.98
CA TYR A 55 9.11 -3.97 -10.99
C TYR A 55 10.03 -2.91 -10.40
N GLU A 56 9.67 -2.29 -9.29
CA GLU A 56 10.48 -1.30 -8.59
C GLU A 56 11.83 -1.88 -8.13
N VAL A 57 11.81 -3.11 -7.62
CA VAL A 57 13.02 -3.74 -7.05
C VAL A 57 13.92 -4.38 -8.11
N TYR A 58 13.32 -5.03 -9.11
CA TYR A 58 14.06 -5.87 -10.06
C TYR A 58 13.94 -5.42 -11.52
N GLY A 59 13.14 -4.40 -11.83
CA GLY A 59 12.86 -3.98 -13.21
C GLY A 59 12.08 -5.02 -14.03
N LYS A 60 11.54 -6.08 -13.39
CA LYS A 60 10.86 -7.16 -14.08
C LYS A 60 9.36 -6.90 -14.17
N LYS A 61 8.86 -6.78 -15.39
CA LYS A 61 7.42 -6.62 -15.67
C LYS A 61 6.78 -7.99 -15.91
N TYR A 62 5.57 -8.14 -15.39
CA TYR A 62 4.71 -9.29 -15.64
C TYR A 62 3.43 -8.87 -16.36
N PRO A 63 2.92 -9.68 -17.30
CA PRO A 63 1.60 -9.52 -17.87
C PRO A 63 0.51 -9.52 -16.79
N GLN A 64 -0.62 -8.87 -17.07
CA GLN A 64 -1.74 -8.79 -16.10
C GLN A 64 -2.40 -10.13 -15.79
N ASP A 65 -2.30 -11.09 -16.67
CA ASP A 65 -2.80 -12.47 -16.53
C ASP A 65 -1.82 -13.40 -15.81
N SER A 66 -0.63 -12.90 -15.42
CA SER A 66 0.33 -13.67 -14.64
C SER A 66 -0.24 -14.12 -13.31
N THR A 67 0.08 -15.35 -12.93
CA THR A 67 -0.35 -15.95 -11.68
C THR A 67 0.67 -15.73 -10.58
N ILE A 68 0.22 -15.41 -9.36
CA ILE A 68 1.04 -15.40 -8.16
C ILE A 68 0.48 -16.46 -7.21
N VAL A 69 1.34 -17.36 -6.78
CA VAL A 69 1.01 -18.41 -5.82
C VAL A 69 1.82 -18.16 -4.54
N PRO A 70 1.17 -17.78 -3.43
CA PRO A 70 1.82 -17.73 -2.13
C PRO A 70 2.29 -19.14 -1.74
N LEU A 71 3.47 -19.22 -1.15
CA LEU A 71 4.07 -20.46 -0.70
C LEU A 71 4.13 -20.52 0.81
N SER A 72 4.39 -21.72 1.37
CA SER A 72 4.61 -21.85 2.81
C SER A 72 5.79 -21.01 3.24
N THR A 73 5.62 -20.27 4.31
CA THR A 73 6.66 -19.44 4.92
C THR A 73 7.25 -20.07 6.18
N GLU A 74 6.78 -21.28 6.56
CA GLU A 74 7.25 -22.00 7.73
C GLU A 74 8.14 -23.16 7.33
N TYR A 75 9.39 -23.12 7.76
CA TYR A 75 10.36 -24.18 7.52
C TYR A 75 10.72 -24.84 8.86
N SER A 76 10.44 -26.12 8.99
CA SER A 76 10.84 -26.89 10.17
C SER A 76 12.30 -27.32 10.05
N VAL A 77 13.13 -26.88 10.98
CA VAL A 77 14.55 -27.26 11.04
C VAL A 77 14.76 -28.08 12.31
N GLU A 78 15.11 -29.36 12.14
CA GLU A 78 15.52 -30.19 13.25
C GLU A 78 17.01 -29.97 13.53
N ARG A 79 17.34 -29.47 14.73
CA ARG A 79 18.73 -29.37 15.17
C ARG A 79 19.20 -30.74 15.61
N SER A 80 20.16 -31.27 14.88
CA SER A 80 20.71 -32.62 15.12
C SER A 80 21.39 -32.80 16.48
N ASP A 81 21.84 -31.70 17.11
CA ASP A 81 22.52 -31.70 18.40
C ASP A 81 21.58 -31.70 19.60
N THR A 82 20.40 -31.05 19.48
CA THR A 82 19.44 -30.90 20.59
C THR A 82 18.14 -31.66 20.37
N LYS A 83 17.89 -32.18 19.18
CA LYS A 83 16.57 -32.69 18.71
C LYS A 83 15.44 -31.66 18.84
N GLU A 84 15.75 -30.42 19.05
CA GLU A 84 14.77 -29.34 19.05
C GLU A 84 14.35 -28.98 17.62
N ILE A 85 13.05 -28.97 17.41
CA ILE A 85 12.49 -28.48 16.14
C ILE A 85 12.39 -26.98 16.25
N SER A 86 13.20 -26.25 15.49
CA SER A 86 13.07 -24.81 15.29
C SER A 86 12.20 -24.56 14.06
N ILE A 87 11.21 -23.67 14.20
CA ILE A 87 10.42 -23.22 13.06
C ILE A 87 11.00 -21.88 12.59
N ILE A 88 11.55 -21.88 11.39
CA ILE A 88 11.96 -20.65 10.70
C ILE A 88 10.74 -20.13 9.95
N LYS A 89 10.41 -18.84 10.19
CA LYS A 89 9.24 -18.20 9.56
C LYS A 89 9.72 -17.01 8.73
N ALA A 90 9.53 -17.12 7.41
CA ALA A 90 9.65 -16.00 6.50
C ALA A 90 8.35 -15.18 6.47
N ASP A 91 8.42 -13.90 6.13
CA ASP A 91 7.21 -13.08 6.06
C ASP A 91 6.40 -13.39 4.80
N LEU A 92 7.03 -13.42 3.64
CA LEU A 92 6.34 -13.62 2.38
C LEU A 92 7.23 -14.36 1.38
N THR A 93 6.85 -15.59 1.04
CA THR A 93 7.44 -16.36 -0.07
C THR A 93 6.36 -16.65 -1.10
N PHE A 94 6.63 -16.43 -2.37
CA PHE A 94 5.66 -16.65 -3.45
C PHE A 94 6.34 -16.97 -4.78
N GLN A 95 5.58 -17.58 -5.67
CA GLN A 95 6.04 -17.93 -7.01
C GLN A 95 5.19 -17.24 -8.06
N VAL A 96 5.83 -16.67 -9.09
CA VAL A 96 5.15 -16.09 -10.25
C VAL A 96 5.27 -17.02 -11.43
N ASN A 97 4.13 -17.33 -12.07
CA ASN A 97 4.03 -18.21 -13.25
C ASN A 97 4.70 -19.59 -13.05
N ASN A 98 4.69 -20.12 -11.83
CA ASN A 98 5.33 -21.40 -11.45
C ASN A 98 6.82 -21.49 -11.81
N SER A 99 7.51 -20.36 -11.97
CA SER A 99 8.92 -20.33 -12.36
C SER A 99 9.76 -19.38 -11.50
N ASP A 100 9.32 -18.14 -11.30
CA ASP A 100 10.09 -17.15 -10.59
C ASP A 100 9.78 -17.18 -9.09
N LEU A 101 10.74 -17.56 -8.28
CA LEU A 101 10.64 -17.61 -6.83
C LEU A 101 11.06 -16.25 -6.21
N TYR A 102 10.23 -15.72 -5.32
CA TYR A 102 10.46 -14.47 -4.59
C TYR A 102 10.34 -14.67 -3.09
N HIS A 103 11.15 -13.90 -2.35
CA HIS A 103 11.08 -13.83 -0.89
C HIS A 103 11.19 -12.37 -0.43
N PHE A 104 10.17 -11.86 0.26
CA PHE A 104 10.16 -10.52 0.82
C PHE A 104 10.02 -10.56 2.34
N GLU A 105 10.85 -9.79 3.03
CA GLU A 105 10.82 -9.61 4.47
C GLU A 105 10.44 -8.18 4.82
N CYS A 106 9.69 -7.99 5.91
CA CYS A 106 9.31 -6.70 6.45
C CYS A 106 10.03 -6.44 7.77
N GLU A 107 10.93 -5.47 7.79
CA GLU A 107 11.69 -5.11 8.99
C GLU A 107 11.34 -3.71 9.49
N ILE A 108 11.16 -3.56 10.80
CA ILE A 108 10.91 -2.23 11.37
C ILE A 108 12.16 -1.37 11.24
N THR A 109 13.31 -1.90 11.63
CA THR A 109 14.59 -1.18 11.63
C THR A 109 15.73 -2.09 11.23
N TYR A 110 16.81 -1.51 10.68
CA TYR A 110 18.03 -2.23 10.36
C TYR A 110 18.82 -2.58 11.63
N ASP A 111 19.08 -3.86 11.87
CA ASP A 111 19.80 -4.39 13.02
C ASP A 111 21.14 -5.10 12.69
N GLY A 112 21.49 -5.19 11.41
CA GLY A 112 22.67 -5.89 10.93
C GLY A 112 22.56 -7.43 10.87
N GLN A 113 21.66 -8.05 11.64
CA GLN A 113 21.45 -9.51 11.63
C GLN A 113 20.56 -9.98 10.48
N ILE A 114 19.77 -9.07 9.94
CA ILE A 114 18.85 -9.37 8.83
C ILE A 114 19.56 -10.02 7.63
N THR A 115 20.82 -9.67 7.35
CA THR A 115 21.56 -10.26 6.22
C THR A 115 21.76 -11.76 6.40
N ILE A 116 22.02 -12.20 7.63
CA ILE A 116 22.19 -13.64 7.97
C ILE A 116 20.85 -14.35 7.87
N ARG A 117 19.81 -13.77 8.45
CA ARG A 117 18.44 -14.33 8.38
C ARG A 117 17.96 -14.49 6.93
N MET A 118 18.20 -13.49 6.09
CA MET A 118 17.86 -13.55 4.67
C MET A 118 18.55 -14.72 3.97
N LEU A 119 19.85 -14.92 4.22
CA LEU A 119 20.59 -16.05 3.65
C LEU A 119 20.05 -17.41 4.12
N GLU A 120 19.71 -17.53 5.40
CA GLU A 120 19.11 -18.76 5.97
C GLU A 120 17.74 -19.04 5.34
N TYR A 121 16.86 -18.03 5.25
CA TYR A 121 15.54 -18.16 4.65
C TYR A 121 15.61 -18.54 3.18
N ASP A 122 16.48 -17.88 2.42
CA ASP A 122 16.67 -18.14 0.99
C ASP A 122 17.23 -19.54 0.74
N LEU A 123 18.16 -20.01 1.59
CA LEU A 123 18.65 -21.38 1.51
C LEU A 123 17.53 -22.40 1.76
N HIS A 124 16.69 -22.20 2.79
CA HIS A 124 15.58 -23.07 3.06
C HIS A 124 14.53 -23.05 1.95
N ALA A 125 14.24 -21.88 1.39
CA ALA A 125 13.36 -21.77 0.23
C ALA A 125 13.94 -22.52 -0.98
N ALA A 126 15.23 -22.36 -1.29
CA ALA A 126 15.89 -23.06 -2.37
C ALA A 126 15.88 -24.60 -2.18
N LEU A 127 16.05 -25.06 -0.95
CA LEU A 127 15.95 -26.48 -0.61
C LEU A 127 14.52 -27.04 -0.75
N ALA A 128 13.52 -26.26 -0.36
CA ALA A 128 12.11 -26.66 -0.44
C ALA A 128 11.60 -26.75 -1.91
N PHE A 129 12.11 -25.87 -2.77
CA PHE A 129 11.69 -25.78 -4.17
C PHE A 129 12.72 -26.31 -5.16
N ARG A 130 13.69 -27.11 -4.67
CA ARG A 130 14.69 -27.75 -5.53
C ARG A 130 14.04 -28.60 -6.62
N SER A 131 14.60 -28.53 -7.81
CA SER A 131 14.28 -29.45 -8.88
C SER A 131 15.28 -30.62 -8.84
N ASP A 132 14.76 -31.84 -8.65
CA ASP A 132 15.58 -33.03 -8.82
C ASP A 132 15.88 -33.21 -10.31
N THR A 133 17.08 -32.85 -10.72
CA THR A 133 17.53 -33.16 -12.07
C THR A 133 17.82 -34.66 -12.17
N LYS A 134 17.47 -35.29 -13.32
CA LYS A 134 17.76 -36.69 -13.60
C LYS A 134 19.25 -37.04 -13.59
N ASN A 135 20.09 -36.02 -13.45
CA ASN A 135 21.54 -36.14 -13.29
C ASN A 135 21.88 -36.00 -11.79
N THR A 136 22.93 -36.64 -11.35
CA THR A 136 23.45 -36.68 -9.98
C THR A 136 23.84 -35.32 -9.39
N GLN A 137 23.54 -34.21 -10.06
CA GLN A 137 23.83 -32.86 -9.64
C GLN A 137 22.58 -32.19 -9.06
N LEU A 138 22.66 -31.79 -7.79
CA LEU A 138 21.65 -30.98 -7.13
C LEU A 138 21.85 -29.49 -7.54
N VAL A 139 20.80 -28.86 -8.02
CA VAL A 139 20.79 -27.43 -8.31
C VAL A 139 19.85 -26.73 -7.33
N LEU A 140 20.36 -25.75 -6.60
CA LEU A 140 19.60 -24.89 -5.68
C LEU A 140 19.43 -23.52 -6.34
N GLU A 141 18.19 -23.16 -6.64
CA GLU A 141 17.86 -21.83 -7.15
C GLU A 141 17.38 -20.95 -5.99
N PHE A 142 18.19 -19.95 -5.65
CA PHE A 142 17.82 -18.98 -4.61
C PHE A 142 16.69 -18.06 -5.08
N PRO A 143 15.76 -17.69 -4.19
CA PRO A 143 14.71 -16.74 -4.53
C PRO A 143 15.29 -15.36 -4.85
N LYS A 144 14.53 -14.56 -5.59
CA LYS A 144 14.75 -13.13 -5.71
C LYS A 144 14.23 -12.46 -4.45
N SER A 145 15.14 -12.08 -3.55
CA SER A 145 14.81 -11.64 -2.21
C SER A 145 14.98 -10.15 -2.02
N ALA A 146 14.09 -9.51 -1.26
CA ALA A 146 14.18 -8.10 -0.88
C ALA A 146 13.73 -7.88 0.56
N VAL A 147 14.23 -6.81 1.20
CA VAL A 147 13.80 -6.41 2.53
C VAL A 147 13.12 -5.05 2.47
N LEU A 148 11.88 -4.99 2.98
CA LEU A 148 11.11 -3.77 3.14
C LEU A 148 11.35 -3.20 4.53
N PHE A 149 12.11 -2.11 4.62
CA PHE A 149 12.33 -1.41 5.88
C PHE A 149 11.21 -0.40 6.13
N LEU A 150 10.43 -0.65 7.17
CA LEU A 150 9.21 0.10 7.50
C LEU A 150 9.50 1.41 8.22
N GLN A 151 10.67 1.55 8.87
CA GLN A 151 11.06 2.76 9.60
C GLN A 151 12.51 3.16 9.32
N GLY A 152 12.75 4.46 9.13
CA GLY A 152 14.08 5.01 8.84
C GLY A 152 14.42 5.00 7.35
N THR A 153 15.43 5.77 6.99
CA THR A 153 15.89 5.91 5.60
C THR A 153 17.40 6.04 5.50
N THR A 154 18.02 6.87 6.34
CA THR A 154 19.41 7.35 6.19
C THR A 154 20.49 6.33 6.56
N LYS A 155 20.19 5.38 7.45
CA LYS A 155 21.15 4.35 7.92
C LYS A 155 20.96 3.00 7.24
N ILE A 156 19.95 2.86 6.40
CA ILE A 156 19.64 1.63 5.70
C ILE A 156 20.45 1.60 4.42
N PRO A 157 21.30 0.59 4.17
CA PRO A 157 22.03 0.46 2.92
C PRO A 157 21.03 0.14 1.78
N ASP A 158 21.42 0.40 0.52
CA ASP A 158 20.58 0.04 -0.64
C ASP A 158 20.60 -1.47 -0.92
N TYR A 159 21.63 -2.14 -0.43
CA TYR A 159 21.78 -3.59 -0.50
C TYR A 159 22.34 -4.14 0.81
N LEU A 160 21.76 -5.23 1.29
CA LEU A 160 22.42 -6.09 2.26
C LEU A 160 23.47 -6.92 1.51
N ASN A 161 24.68 -6.97 2.04
CA ASN A 161 25.78 -7.65 1.37
C ASN A 161 26.42 -8.68 2.30
N CYS A 162 26.58 -9.92 1.82
CA CYS A 162 27.34 -10.97 2.46
C CYS A 162 28.30 -11.58 1.44
N GLN A 163 29.52 -11.87 1.86
CA GLN A 163 30.49 -12.56 1.03
C GLN A 163 30.70 -13.98 1.55
N LEU A 164 30.34 -14.94 0.74
CA LEU A 164 30.54 -16.37 1.01
C LEU A 164 31.91 -16.80 0.46
N LYS A 165 32.80 -17.30 1.34
CA LYS A 165 34.11 -17.82 0.98
C LYS A 165 34.12 -19.31 1.20
N PHE A 166 34.48 -20.06 0.16
CA PHE A 166 34.54 -21.51 0.19
C PHE A 166 35.97 -22.02 0.36
N GLN A 167 36.15 -23.29 0.75
CA GLN A 167 37.44 -23.90 1.03
C GLN A 167 38.31 -24.02 -0.24
N ASP A 168 37.71 -24.10 -1.42
CA ASP A 168 38.40 -24.11 -2.71
C ASP A 168 38.95 -22.74 -3.12
N GLY A 169 38.75 -21.70 -2.29
CA GLY A 169 39.13 -20.33 -2.55
C GLY A 169 38.14 -19.52 -3.35
N SER A 170 37.03 -20.12 -3.82
CA SER A 170 35.99 -19.40 -4.51
C SER A 170 35.25 -18.45 -3.58
N THR A 171 34.76 -17.34 -4.12
CA THR A 171 34.02 -16.33 -3.37
C THR A 171 32.81 -15.89 -4.15
N HIS A 172 31.64 -15.91 -3.51
CA HIS A 172 30.39 -15.46 -4.09
C HIS A 172 29.78 -14.35 -3.25
N ALA A 173 29.26 -13.31 -3.91
CA ALA A 173 28.54 -12.23 -3.26
C ALA A 173 27.06 -12.57 -3.18
N TYR A 174 26.51 -12.61 -1.97
CA TYR A 174 25.08 -12.64 -1.73
C TYR A 174 24.62 -11.21 -1.48
N ARG A 175 23.70 -10.72 -2.31
CA ARG A 175 23.18 -9.35 -2.27
C ARG A 175 21.67 -9.34 -2.27
N VAL A 176 21.07 -8.64 -1.30
CA VAL A 176 19.62 -8.46 -1.19
C VAL A 176 19.30 -6.97 -1.28
N PRO A 177 18.50 -6.51 -2.25
CA PRO A 177 18.06 -5.13 -2.34
C PRO A 177 17.15 -4.76 -1.16
N THR A 178 17.17 -3.48 -0.79
CA THR A 178 16.34 -2.94 0.28
C THR A 178 15.37 -1.89 -0.24
N VAL A 179 14.15 -1.94 0.26
CA VAL A 179 13.10 -0.95 -0.01
C VAL A 179 12.91 -0.11 1.24
N LYS A 180 13.22 1.18 1.16
CA LYS A 180 13.05 2.13 2.27
C LYS A 180 11.66 2.73 2.19
N VAL A 181 10.66 2.07 2.78
CA VAL A 181 9.24 2.43 2.63
C VAL A 181 8.97 3.90 2.95
N GLN A 182 9.65 4.48 3.95
CA GLN A 182 9.45 5.86 4.35
C GLN A 182 10.10 6.91 3.42
N SER A 183 10.85 6.49 2.40
CA SER A 183 11.40 7.41 1.39
C SER A 183 10.36 7.78 0.32
N TYR A 184 9.32 6.97 0.14
CA TYR A 184 8.28 7.22 -0.87
C TYR A 184 7.29 8.26 -0.40
N THR A 185 6.95 9.21 -1.26
CA THR A 185 5.79 10.10 -1.14
C THR A 185 4.53 9.39 -1.64
N LEU A 186 3.35 9.94 -1.36
CA LEU A 186 2.10 9.44 -1.94
C LEU A 186 2.06 9.60 -3.47
N GLU A 187 2.67 10.67 -3.98
CA GLU A 187 2.77 10.93 -5.41
C GLU A 187 3.63 9.87 -6.13
N GLU A 188 4.82 9.58 -5.59
CA GLU A 188 5.69 8.51 -6.11
C GLU A 188 5.03 7.13 -6.03
N ILE A 189 4.23 6.87 -4.97
CA ILE A 189 3.46 5.63 -4.86
C ILE A 189 2.44 5.53 -5.98
N ARG A 190 1.73 6.62 -6.29
CA ARG A 190 0.78 6.68 -7.40
C ARG A 190 1.50 6.48 -8.74
N GLU A 191 2.55 7.24 -9.00
CA GLU A 191 3.29 7.15 -10.27
C GLU A 191 3.86 5.76 -10.55
N LYS A 192 4.24 5.04 -9.49
CA LYS A 192 4.83 3.69 -9.55
C LYS A 192 3.82 2.57 -9.23
N HIS A 193 2.55 2.90 -8.97
CA HIS A 193 1.48 1.97 -8.57
C HIS A 193 1.80 1.15 -7.31
N LEU A 194 2.65 1.65 -6.41
CA LEU A 194 3.14 0.94 -5.20
C LEU A 194 2.11 0.94 -4.06
N CYS A 195 0.83 0.75 -4.36
CA CYS A 195 -0.27 0.83 -3.40
C CYS A 195 -0.15 -0.16 -2.24
N LEU A 196 0.59 -1.26 -2.42
CA LEU A 196 0.93 -2.20 -1.35
C LEU A 196 1.66 -1.54 -0.17
N LEU A 197 2.41 -0.46 -0.41
CA LEU A 197 3.19 0.23 0.62
C LEU A 197 2.36 1.24 1.45
N ILE A 198 1.19 1.64 0.99
CA ILE A 198 0.34 2.66 1.64
C ILE A 198 0.07 2.36 3.12
N PRO A 199 -0.30 1.13 3.53
CA PRO A 199 -0.58 0.83 4.93
C PRO A 199 0.61 1.05 5.88
N PHE A 200 1.84 1.07 5.39
CA PHE A 200 3.04 1.26 6.21
C PHE A 200 3.47 2.73 6.33
N LEU A 201 2.98 3.62 5.48
CA LEU A 201 3.37 5.02 5.47
C LEU A 201 3.03 5.79 6.76
N PRO A 202 1.93 5.51 7.50
CA PRO A 202 1.63 6.20 8.74
C PRO A 202 2.72 6.09 9.81
N ILE A 203 3.60 5.09 9.75
CA ILE A 203 4.71 4.89 10.69
C ILE A 203 5.56 6.17 10.83
N ARG A 204 5.67 7.00 9.76
CA ARG A 204 6.40 8.27 9.78
C ARG A 204 5.87 9.28 10.79
N PHE A 205 4.56 9.24 11.09
CA PHE A 205 3.93 10.18 12.02
C PHE A 205 4.10 9.75 13.49
N ARG A 206 4.44 8.48 13.76
CA ARG A 206 4.49 7.90 15.11
C ARG A 206 5.29 8.72 16.12
N ARG A 207 6.48 9.22 15.73
CA ARG A 207 7.37 9.99 16.63
C ARG A 207 6.86 11.38 16.94
N GLN A 208 5.95 11.90 16.15
CA GLN A 208 5.40 13.25 16.29
C GLN A 208 4.22 13.27 17.26
N ILE A 209 3.57 12.12 17.50
CA ILE A 209 2.38 11.98 18.32
C ILE A 209 2.77 11.94 19.82
N PRO A 210 2.40 12.98 20.63
CA PRO A 210 2.61 12.93 22.06
C PRO A 210 1.66 11.93 22.71
N SER A 211 2.18 11.10 23.63
CA SER A 211 1.33 10.21 24.43
C SER A 211 0.57 10.94 25.53
N ASP A 212 -0.56 10.41 25.98
CA ASP A 212 -1.35 10.93 27.09
C ASP A 212 -0.51 11.05 28.37
N ARG A 213 0.39 10.08 28.63
CA ARG A 213 1.32 10.15 29.74
C ARG A 213 2.21 11.40 29.67
N LYS A 214 2.73 11.71 28.49
CA LYS A 214 3.56 12.89 28.27
C LYS A 214 2.76 14.18 28.43
N LEU A 215 1.54 14.24 27.91
CA LEU A 215 0.64 15.39 28.07
C LEU A 215 0.33 15.68 29.55
N ARG A 216 0.04 14.63 30.34
CA ARG A 216 -0.28 14.77 31.78
C ARG A 216 0.95 15.09 32.64
N SER A 217 2.16 14.70 32.23
CA SER A 217 3.38 14.90 33.01
C SER A 217 3.94 16.31 32.97
N VAL A 218 3.52 17.12 32.01
CA VAL A 218 4.03 18.50 31.81
C VAL A 218 3.24 19.46 32.64
N LYS A 219 3.93 20.15 33.57
CA LYS A 219 3.34 21.15 34.47
C LYS A 219 3.41 22.58 33.94
N SER A 220 4.28 22.87 32.96
CA SER A 220 4.42 24.21 32.38
C SER A 220 3.31 24.45 31.35
N PRO A 221 2.49 25.50 31.49
CA PRO A 221 1.42 25.84 30.56
C PRO A 221 1.91 25.99 29.11
N GLU A 222 3.06 26.65 28.94
CA GLU A 222 3.66 26.86 27.61
C GLU A 222 4.05 25.53 26.95
N LYS A 223 4.70 24.60 27.69
CA LYS A 223 5.07 23.29 27.20
C LYS A 223 3.83 22.43 26.91
N GLN A 224 2.79 22.54 27.72
CA GLN A 224 1.52 21.86 27.51
C GLN A 224 0.85 22.34 26.22
N HIS A 225 0.75 23.65 26.01
CA HIS A 225 0.21 24.23 24.79
C HIS A 225 1.00 23.81 23.54
N ASN A 226 2.33 23.70 23.61
CA ASN A 226 3.15 23.23 22.53
C ASN A 226 2.91 21.72 22.21
N LEU A 227 2.61 20.89 23.22
CA LEU A 227 2.25 19.48 23.01
C LEU A 227 0.85 19.33 22.40
N GLU A 228 -0.11 20.15 22.86
CA GLU A 228 -1.46 20.19 22.28
C GLU A 228 -1.45 20.60 20.80
N LYS A 229 -0.65 21.62 20.45
CA LYS A 229 -0.41 22.00 19.05
C LYS A 229 0.17 20.83 18.23
N LYS A 230 1.08 20.04 18.81
CA LYS A 230 1.63 18.86 18.12
C LYS A 230 0.56 17.78 17.89
N VAL A 231 -0.33 17.55 18.85
CA VAL A 231 -1.46 16.63 18.68
C VAL A 231 -2.38 17.12 17.56
N GLN A 232 -2.74 18.40 17.58
CA GLN A 232 -3.59 19.00 16.56
C GLN A 232 -2.96 18.90 15.17
N LYS A 233 -1.67 19.21 15.05
CA LYS A 233 -0.91 19.04 13.81
C LYS A 233 -0.91 17.58 13.33
N SER A 234 -0.67 16.62 14.23
CA SER A 234 -0.70 15.20 13.90
C SER A 234 -2.08 14.74 13.41
N LYS A 235 -3.17 15.28 14.01
CA LYS A 235 -4.55 15.04 13.55
C LYS A 235 -4.75 15.54 12.11
N GLU A 236 -4.33 16.76 11.82
CA GLU A 236 -4.44 17.39 10.50
C GLU A 236 -3.65 16.60 9.45
N GLU A 237 -2.40 16.24 9.76
CA GLU A 237 -1.53 15.45 8.89
C GLU A 237 -2.12 14.06 8.59
N LEU A 238 -2.62 13.35 9.59
CA LEU A 238 -3.25 12.04 9.41
C LEU A 238 -4.56 12.14 8.61
N THR A 239 -5.34 13.22 8.84
CA THR A 239 -6.58 13.46 8.10
C THR A 239 -6.30 13.76 6.63
N SER A 240 -5.32 14.63 6.35
CA SER A 240 -4.91 14.93 4.97
C SER A 240 -4.40 13.68 4.27
N PHE A 241 -3.50 12.96 4.92
CA PHE A 241 -2.94 11.71 4.42
C PHE A 241 -4.02 10.68 4.07
N PHE A 242 -5.01 10.48 4.93
CA PHE A 242 -6.10 9.54 4.67
C PHE A 242 -6.97 9.97 3.48
N ARG A 243 -7.31 11.25 3.39
CA ARG A 243 -8.08 11.80 2.26
C ARG A 243 -7.33 11.69 0.94
N GLU A 244 -6.05 12.07 0.92
CA GLU A 244 -5.18 11.95 -0.24
C GLU A 244 -5.05 10.49 -0.69
N THR A 245 -4.93 9.57 0.27
CA THR A 245 -4.91 8.13 -0.03
C THR A 245 -6.18 7.67 -0.72
N ILE A 246 -7.36 8.11 -0.28
CA ILE A 246 -8.63 7.75 -0.94
C ILE A 246 -8.63 8.25 -2.39
N LEU A 247 -8.21 9.49 -2.62
CA LEU A 247 -8.16 10.06 -3.97
C LEU A 247 -7.20 9.30 -4.90
N ILE A 248 -6.03 8.91 -4.39
CA ILE A 248 -5.06 8.10 -5.13
C ILE A 248 -5.66 6.74 -5.49
N LEU A 249 -6.26 6.05 -4.51
CA LEU A 249 -6.86 4.74 -4.76
C LEU A 249 -8.03 4.82 -5.76
N ASP A 250 -8.80 5.92 -5.74
CA ASP A 250 -9.85 6.16 -6.75
C ASP A 250 -9.26 6.36 -8.16
N GLN A 251 -8.14 7.04 -8.27
CA GLN A 251 -7.43 7.19 -9.54
C GLN A 251 -6.90 5.85 -10.05
N GLU A 252 -6.26 5.06 -9.19
CA GLU A 252 -5.76 3.72 -9.53
C GLU A 252 -6.88 2.78 -10.02
N ILE A 253 -8.08 2.90 -9.45
CA ILE A 253 -9.26 2.15 -9.93
C ILE A 253 -9.71 2.68 -11.29
N ALA A 254 -9.75 3.99 -11.47
CA ALA A 254 -10.16 4.60 -12.74
C ALA A 254 -9.22 4.24 -13.89
N GLU A 255 -7.93 4.06 -13.59
CA GLU A 255 -6.89 3.64 -14.53
C GLU A 255 -6.84 2.10 -14.72
N GLY A 256 -7.58 1.33 -13.91
CA GLY A 256 -7.70 -0.13 -14.03
C GLY A 256 -6.58 -0.92 -13.33
N PHE A 257 -5.75 -0.27 -12.51
CA PHE A 257 -4.70 -0.94 -11.72
C PHE A 257 -5.25 -1.62 -10.47
N LEU A 258 -6.30 -1.06 -9.86
CA LEU A 258 -6.95 -1.60 -8.67
C LEU A 258 -8.42 -1.88 -8.91
N THR A 259 -8.97 -2.77 -8.08
CA THR A 259 -10.41 -2.98 -7.93
C THR A 259 -10.93 -2.26 -6.68
N GLU A 260 -12.27 -2.09 -6.56
CA GLU A 260 -12.90 -1.58 -5.32
C GLU A 260 -12.58 -2.48 -4.11
N THR A 261 -12.45 -3.78 -4.33
CA THR A 261 -12.05 -4.74 -3.28
C THR A 261 -10.63 -4.46 -2.80
N ASP A 262 -9.69 -4.18 -3.71
CA ASP A 262 -8.32 -3.81 -3.36
C ASP A 262 -8.27 -2.51 -2.58
N LYS A 263 -9.02 -1.49 -3.00
CA LYS A 263 -9.15 -0.22 -2.27
C LYS A 263 -9.65 -0.46 -0.85
N LYS A 264 -10.73 -1.21 -0.68
CA LYS A 264 -11.28 -1.51 0.65
C LYS A 264 -10.28 -2.25 1.52
N LEU A 265 -9.56 -3.22 0.96
CA LEU A 265 -8.49 -3.95 1.65
C LEU A 265 -7.39 -3.00 2.12
N ILE A 266 -6.87 -2.16 1.23
CA ILE A 266 -5.79 -1.20 1.56
C ILE A 266 -6.24 -0.23 2.64
N LEU A 267 -7.46 0.33 2.55
CA LEU A 267 -8.00 1.25 3.56
C LEU A 267 -8.21 0.57 4.92
N MET A 268 -8.65 -0.68 4.94
CA MET A 268 -8.78 -1.46 6.18
C MET A 268 -7.41 -1.70 6.84
N LEU A 269 -6.39 -2.03 6.06
CA LEU A 269 -5.03 -2.23 6.57
C LEU A 269 -4.40 -0.90 7.01
N LEU A 270 -4.68 0.18 6.29
CA LEU A 270 -4.28 1.53 6.65
C LEU A 270 -4.88 1.97 7.98
N GLN A 271 -6.18 1.72 8.21
CA GLN A 271 -6.82 2.00 9.50
C GLN A 271 -6.10 1.29 10.65
N LYS A 272 -5.80 -0.01 10.52
CA LYS A 272 -5.05 -0.77 11.55
C LYS A 272 -3.71 -0.11 11.86
N SER A 273 -2.99 0.31 10.87
CA SER A 273 -1.72 1.03 11.01
C SER A 273 -1.88 2.37 11.73
N MET A 274 -2.86 3.18 11.32
CA MET A 274 -3.13 4.49 11.93
C MET A 274 -3.57 4.37 13.40
N LEU A 275 -4.41 3.41 13.73
CA LEU A 275 -4.80 3.10 15.11
C LEU A 275 -3.58 2.66 15.93
N ARG A 276 -2.71 1.81 15.37
CA ARG A 276 -1.48 1.37 16.03
C ARG A 276 -0.53 2.50 16.38
N ILE A 277 -0.36 3.48 15.51
CA ILE A 277 0.55 4.60 15.79
C ILE A 277 -0.05 5.63 16.76
N SER A 278 -1.38 5.74 16.84
CA SER A 278 -2.11 6.73 17.65
C SER A 278 -2.56 6.21 19.02
N TYR A 279 -2.53 4.90 19.32
CA TYR A 279 -3.13 4.30 20.51
C TYR A 279 -2.66 4.89 21.85
N ARG A 280 -1.44 5.45 21.91
CA ARG A 280 -0.91 6.12 23.10
C ARG A 280 -1.52 7.49 23.38
N ASN A 281 -2.29 8.04 22.45
CA ASN A 281 -3.05 9.28 22.58
C ASN A 281 -4.53 8.95 22.33
N ARG A 282 -5.31 8.86 23.42
CA ARG A 282 -6.71 8.41 23.36
C ARG A 282 -7.56 9.28 22.44
N ASN A 283 -7.41 10.61 22.54
CA ASN A 283 -8.19 11.55 21.74
C ASN A 283 -7.88 11.38 20.24
N LEU A 284 -6.60 11.30 19.90
CA LEU A 284 -6.18 11.12 18.50
C LEU A 284 -6.61 9.73 17.98
N CYS A 285 -6.51 8.70 18.79
CA CYS A 285 -6.99 7.35 18.42
C CYS A 285 -8.49 7.35 18.12
N GLN A 286 -9.30 8.02 18.96
CA GLN A 286 -10.74 8.20 18.73
C GLN A 286 -11.01 8.96 17.43
N GLU A 287 -10.26 10.02 17.16
CA GLU A 287 -10.42 10.82 15.93
C GLU A 287 -10.06 9.99 14.68
N VAL A 288 -8.98 9.22 14.73
CA VAL A 288 -8.60 8.28 13.65
C VAL A 288 -9.72 7.27 13.41
N TYR A 289 -10.25 6.66 14.46
CA TYR A 289 -11.34 5.70 14.35
C TYR A 289 -12.58 6.35 13.71
N ASN A 290 -13.02 7.50 14.24
CA ASN A 290 -14.21 8.21 13.74
C ASN A 290 -14.07 8.65 12.29
N MET A 291 -12.86 8.93 11.83
CA MET A 291 -12.59 9.33 10.46
C MET A 291 -12.59 8.14 9.50
N THR A 292 -12.06 7.00 9.92
CA THR A 292 -11.82 5.85 9.03
C THR A 292 -12.99 4.86 9.02
N GLU A 293 -13.63 4.64 10.15
CA GLU A 293 -14.68 3.66 10.32
C GLU A 293 -15.91 3.85 9.40
N PRO A 294 -16.43 5.08 9.20
CA PRO A 294 -17.55 5.28 8.28
C PRO A 294 -17.25 4.83 6.84
N VAL A 295 -16.00 5.02 6.40
CA VAL A 295 -15.55 4.63 5.05
C VAL A 295 -15.50 3.10 4.91
N LEU A 296 -15.21 2.38 6.00
CA LEU A 296 -15.08 0.92 6.02
C LEU A 296 -16.38 0.18 6.31
N LYS A 297 -17.29 0.81 7.06
CA LYS A 297 -18.61 0.24 7.45
C LYS A 297 -19.71 0.44 6.42
N LEU A 298 -19.44 1.10 5.30
CA LEU A 298 -20.43 1.14 4.22
C LEU A 298 -20.82 -0.30 3.88
N PRO A 299 -22.10 -0.70 4.08
CA PRO A 299 -22.58 -2.02 3.72
C PRO A 299 -22.18 -2.30 2.27
N THR A 300 -21.89 -3.54 1.97
CA THR A 300 -21.45 -3.93 0.61
C THR A 300 -22.53 -3.53 -0.40
N ASP A 301 -23.80 -3.56 0.02
CA ASP A 301 -24.96 -3.21 -0.82
C ASP A 301 -25.08 -1.69 -1.03
N GLU A 302 -24.90 -0.87 0.00
CA GLU A 302 -24.87 0.61 -0.13
C GLU A 302 -23.62 1.07 -0.90
N LEU A 303 -22.50 0.39 -0.73
CA LEU A 303 -21.29 0.65 -1.52
C LEU A 303 -21.52 0.31 -3.01
N PHE A 304 -22.22 -0.80 -3.30
CA PHE A 304 -22.60 -1.16 -4.67
C PHE A 304 -23.58 -0.14 -5.26
N GLU A 305 -24.56 0.36 -4.51
CA GLU A 305 -25.47 1.41 -4.97
C GLU A 305 -24.74 2.72 -5.27
N VAL A 306 -23.88 3.19 -4.36
CA VAL A 306 -23.05 4.39 -4.56
C VAL A 306 -22.08 4.23 -5.74
N ILE A 307 -21.49 3.05 -5.91
CA ILE A 307 -20.63 2.74 -7.06
C ILE A 307 -21.44 2.74 -8.35
N HIS A 308 -22.61 2.11 -8.35
CA HIS A 308 -23.51 2.10 -9.51
C HIS A 308 -24.01 3.50 -9.89
N GLU A 309 -24.38 4.34 -8.91
CA GLU A 309 -24.74 5.74 -9.14
C GLU A 309 -23.57 6.55 -9.70
N ARG A 310 -22.38 6.39 -9.12
CA ARG A 310 -21.15 7.04 -9.63
C ARG A 310 -20.85 6.64 -11.06
N ASP A 311 -20.90 5.34 -11.37
CA ASP A 311 -20.59 4.81 -12.70
C ASP A 311 -21.70 5.16 -13.71
N ALA A 312 -22.96 5.28 -13.25
CA ALA A 312 -24.05 5.82 -14.05
C ALA A 312 -23.84 7.32 -14.35
N LEU A 313 -23.44 8.11 -13.34
CA LEU A 313 -23.09 9.52 -13.50
C LEU A 313 -21.89 9.73 -14.44
N LYS A 314 -20.83 8.92 -14.32
CA LYS A 314 -19.67 8.95 -15.24
C LYS A 314 -20.10 8.65 -16.68
N ARG A 315 -20.96 7.63 -16.89
CA ARG A 315 -21.51 7.31 -18.23
C ARG A 315 -22.39 8.44 -18.77
N ALA A 316 -23.20 9.05 -17.91
CA ALA A 316 -24.02 10.20 -18.31
C ALA A 316 -23.19 11.42 -18.64
N CYS A 317 -22.11 11.71 -17.92
CA CYS A 317 -21.15 12.76 -18.26
C CYS A 317 -20.49 12.49 -19.60
N ALA A 318 -19.92 11.29 -19.82
CA ALA A 318 -19.29 10.91 -21.07
C ALA A 318 -20.25 11.01 -22.27
N GLN A 319 -21.55 10.65 -22.08
CA GLN A 319 -22.58 10.83 -23.12
C GLN A 319 -22.91 12.31 -23.39
N LYS A 320 -22.89 13.17 -22.36
CA LYS A 320 -23.05 14.61 -22.53
C LYS A 320 -21.89 15.22 -23.28
N ASP A 321 -20.65 14.84 -22.91
CA ASP A 321 -19.44 15.31 -23.56
C ASP A 321 -19.40 14.91 -25.06
N ALA A 322 -19.80 13.67 -25.37
CA ALA A 322 -19.93 13.20 -26.74
C ALA A 322 -20.98 13.98 -27.54
N LYS A 323 -22.15 14.30 -26.90
CA LYS A 323 -23.18 15.14 -27.54
C LYS A 323 -22.72 16.57 -27.73
N LEU A 324 -21.96 17.12 -26.79
CA LEU A 324 -21.38 18.47 -26.94
C LEU A 324 -20.40 18.51 -28.12
N ALA A 325 -19.52 17.53 -28.21
CA ALA A 325 -18.57 17.40 -29.31
C ALA A 325 -19.28 17.27 -30.68
N ASP A 326 -20.37 16.52 -30.76
CA ASP A 326 -21.20 16.43 -31.98
C ASP A 326 -21.88 17.74 -32.32
N GLN A 327 -22.36 18.49 -31.32
CA GLN A 327 -22.96 19.82 -31.49
C GLN A 327 -21.91 20.84 -31.99
N ASP A 328 -20.73 20.82 -31.38
CA ASP A 328 -19.62 21.69 -31.78
C ASP A 328 -19.16 21.41 -33.22
N ALA A 329 -19.10 20.15 -33.62
CA ALA A 329 -18.80 19.74 -34.99
C ALA A 329 -19.84 20.25 -36.00
N LYS A 330 -21.14 20.13 -35.64
CA LYS A 330 -22.26 20.65 -36.45
C LYS A 330 -22.22 22.18 -36.56
N LEU A 331 -21.89 22.85 -35.46
CA LEU A 331 -21.76 24.33 -35.46
C LEU A 331 -20.59 24.78 -36.33
N ALA A 332 -19.47 24.08 -36.28
CA ALA A 332 -18.32 24.33 -37.14
C ALA A 332 -18.66 24.16 -38.63
N ASP A 333 -19.41 23.10 -39.00
CA ASP A 333 -19.88 22.87 -40.37
C ASP A 333 -20.86 23.96 -40.84
N GLN A 334 -21.78 24.38 -39.96
CA GLN A 334 -22.70 25.49 -40.28
C GLN A 334 -21.95 26.84 -40.51
N ASN A 335 -20.97 27.13 -39.63
CA ASN A 335 -20.15 28.34 -39.77
C ASN A 335 -19.32 28.32 -41.05
N ALA A 336 -18.79 27.16 -41.44
CA ALA A 336 -18.07 27.01 -42.73
C ALA A 336 -18.98 27.25 -43.93
N LYS A 337 -20.21 26.73 -43.91
CA LYS A 337 -21.22 26.97 -44.96
C LYS A 337 -21.64 28.44 -45.04
N LEU A 338 -21.79 29.10 -43.89
CA LEU A 338 -22.12 30.53 -43.83
C LEU A 338 -20.99 31.38 -44.39
N ALA A 339 -19.73 31.03 -44.07
CA ALA A 339 -18.57 31.71 -44.62
C ALA A 339 -18.48 31.56 -46.14
N ASP A 340 -18.76 30.37 -46.70
CA ASP A 340 -18.84 30.14 -48.16
C ASP A 340 -19.97 30.94 -48.82
N GLN A 341 -21.15 31.00 -48.20
CA GLN A 341 -22.28 31.82 -48.70
C GLN A 341 -21.93 33.31 -48.70
N ASN A 342 -21.33 33.81 -47.61
CA ASN A 342 -20.90 35.21 -47.52
C ASN A 342 -19.81 35.56 -48.58
N ALA A 343 -18.88 34.63 -48.82
CA ALA A 343 -17.87 34.80 -49.88
C ALA A 343 -18.51 34.87 -51.27
N LYS A 344 -19.50 34.02 -51.56
CA LYS A 344 -20.27 34.05 -52.82
C LYS A 344 -21.09 35.33 -52.95
N LEU A 345 -21.69 35.82 -51.88
CA LEU A 345 -22.44 37.08 -51.85
C LEU A 345 -21.52 38.28 -52.18
N ALA A 346 -20.36 38.33 -51.53
CA ALA A 346 -19.36 39.37 -51.77
C ALA A 346 -18.79 39.32 -53.18
N GLU A 347 -18.68 38.13 -53.82
CA GLU A 347 -18.30 38.03 -55.26
C GLU A 347 -19.42 38.50 -56.17
N TYR A 348 -20.68 38.24 -55.85
CA TYR A 348 -21.86 38.68 -56.55
C TYR A 348 -21.97 40.21 -56.50
N GLU A 349 -21.83 40.81 -55.29
CA GLU A 349 -21.83 42.28 -55.13
C GLU A 349 -20.67 42.98 -55.92
N ARG A 350 -19.54 42.30 -55.97
CA ARG A 350 -18.37 42.80 -56.74
C ARG A 350 -18.61 42.75 -58.27
N ARG A 351 -19.39 41.74 -58.75
CA ARG A 351 -19.69 41.59 -60.20
C ARG A 351 -20.87 42.44 -60.70
N TYR A 352 -21.86 42.70 -59.88
CA TYR A 352 -23.11 43.26 -60.29
C TYR A 352 -23.48 44.59 -59.62
N GLY A 353 -22.67 45.05 -58.66
CA GLY A 353 -22.96 46.24 -57.86
C GLY A 353 -24.08 46.01 -56.84
N ASN A 354 -24.10 46.83 -55.77
CA ASN A 354 -25.19 46.77 -54.79
C ASN A 354 -26.51 47.10 -55.49
N LEU A 355 -27.52 46.23 -55.43
CA LEU A 355 -28.88 46.47 -55.81
C LEU A 355 -29.53 47.52 -54.93
#